data_03abefd3b64a4a350ffcd94de1f6f776
#
_entry.id   03abefd3b64a4a350ffcd94de1f6f776
#
_cell.length_a   1.000
_cell.length_b   1.000
_cell.length_c   1.000
_cell.angle_alpha   90.00
_cell.angle_beta   90.00
_cell.angle_gamma   90.00
#
_symmetry.space_group_name_H-M   'P 1'
#
loop_
_entity.id
_entity.type
_entity.pdbx_description
1 polymer ?
#
loop_
_entity_poly.entity_id
_entity_poly.type
_entity_poly.pdbx_seq_one_letter_code
_entity_poly.pdbx_strand_id
1 'polypeptide(L)'
;NIDNDIEEAGVQMILLVEDSIRFYSSILPNLYSYILTQSQNFATEALTRHDASLRQRGRPKVVLARTYEEAWAIYQRYKDNCLGVISDARFPIDNVKDDALIAAGHQVNVTKDAEAGLKLLRAIRATDEYVPLIMESSESENREKAEAEGFRFVDKNSKKMNVDLRHLLEEHMGFGDFIFRNPKTHEEVMRVRNLKDLQDNIFKIPRDSMLYHISRNHVSRWLSARAIFPVSSFLKDITWHKLQDVDVHRQIIFDAIVAYRRMRNEGVVAVFDRYKFDRYAHFARIGDGSLGGKGRGLAFLDNVIKRHPDFNSFTNATVQIPKTVVLCTDVFDSFMEQNNLYQIALSDASDDEILHAFLQAQLPDTFIGDFFAFFEATHSPIAIRSSSLLEDSHYQPFAGIYSTYMIPYLEDKYEMLRMLACAIKAVYASVYYHDSKAYMTATSNVIDQEKMAVILQQVVGKEYGDHFYPNISGVLRSLNYYPIGEEQAEEGIVSLALGLGKYIVDGGQTLRVSPFHPRQVLQMSEMDIALRETQTQFYALDMKHVGEDFRVDDGFNILKLKVKDAEADNSLHFIASTYLPNDQ
;
A
#
# COMPACT_ATOMS: atom_id res chain seq x y z
N ASN A 1 -4.06 -13.54 27.99
CA ASN A 1 -4.45 -12.63 29.08
C ASN A 1 -5.21 -11.45 28.47
N ILE A 2 -6.50 -11.31 28.82
CA ILE A 2 -7.40 -10.27 28.27
C ILE A 2 -6.83 -8.87 28.52
N ASP A 3 -6.29 -8.63 29.72
CA ASP A 3 -5.68 -7.34 30.08
C ASP A 3 -4.57 -6.96 29.12
N ASN A 4 -3.64 -7.87 28.88
CA ASN A 4 -2.50 -7.63 27.98
C ASN A 4 -2.95 -7.40 26.53
N ASP A 5 -3.94 -8.16 26.05
CA ASP A 5 -4.46 -8.02 24.69
C ASP A 5 -5.17 -6.67 24.49
N ILE A 6 -5.93 -6.19 25.47
CA ILE A 6 -6.70 -4.95 25.39
C ILE A 6 -5.82 -3.74 25.71
N GLU A 7 -5.14 -3.73 26.86
CA GLU A 7 -4.41 -2.56 27.36
C GLU A 7 -3.12 -2.30 26.58
N GLU A 8 -2.35 -3.35 26.22
CA GLU A 8 -1.08 -3.18 25.52
C GLU A 8 -1.22 -3.25 23.98
N ALA A 9 -2.07 -4.15 23.46
CA ALA A 9 -2.20 -4.35 22.02
C ALA A 9 -3.37 -3.58 21.38
N GLY A 10 -4.20 -2.90 22.18
CA GLY A 10 -5.35 -2.13 21.69
C GLY A 10 -6.49 -2.98 21.15
N VAL A 11 -6.52 -4.29 21.44
CA VAL A 11 -7.54 -5.20 20.95
C VAL A 11 -8.90 -4.77 21.49
N GLN A 12 -9.89 -4.77 20.62
CA GLN A 12 -11.25 -4.35 20.97
C GLN A 12 -12.02 -5.48 21.66
N MET A 13 -13.01 -5.12 22.47
CA MET A 13 -13.91 -6.07 23.09
C MET A 13 -15.39 -5.84 22.73
N ILE A 14 -16.15 -6.91 22.80
CA ILE A 14 -17.61 -6.91 22.86
C ILE A 14 -17.98 -7.46 24.25
N LEU A 15 -18.69 -6.68 25.04
CA LEU A 15 -19.17 -7.12 26.34
C LEU A 15 -20.49 -7.88 26.17
N LEU A 16 -20.51 -9.16 26.55
CA LEU A 16 -21.71 -9.99 26.60
C LEU A 16 -22.11 -10.18 28.06
N VAL A 17 -23.34 -9.79 28.40
CA VAL A 17 -23.87 -9.96 29.76
C VAL A 17 -25.00 -10.99 29.75
N GLU A 18 -24.72 -12.17 30.28
CA GLU A 18 -25.64 -13.32 30.27
C GLU A 18 -25.31 -14.28 31.41
N ASP A 19 -26.22 -14.52 32.32
CA ASP A 19 -26.01 -15.41 33.45
C ASP A 19 -26.47 -16.87 33.20
N SER A 20 -27.32 -17.08 32.19
CA SER A 20 -27.83 -18.41 31.86
C SER A 20 -26.84 -19.21 31.03
N ILE A 21 -26.36 -20.33 31.60
CA ILE A 21 -25.47 -21.29 30.92
C ILE A 21 -26.05 -21.74 29.57
N ARG A 22 -27.37 -21.95 29.52
CA ARG A 22 -28.06 -22.39 28.31
C ARG A 22 -27.92 -21.39 27.16
N PHE A 23 -28.04 -20.10 27.46
CA PHE A 23 -27.98 -19.07 26.43
C PHE A 23 -26.52 -18.71 26.05
N TYR A 24 -25.63 -18.42 26.99
CA TYR A 24 -24.27 -18.06 26.61
C TYR A 24 -23.51 -19.22 25.95
N SER A 25 -23.77 -20.49 26.33
CA SER A 25 -23.17 -21.65 25.64
C SER A 25 -23.63 -21.81 24.18
N SER A 26 -24.77 -21.23 23.80
CA SER A 26 -25.25 -21.18 22.43
C SER A 26 -24.75 -19.95 21.68
N ILE A 27 -24.72 -18.79 22.31
CA ILE A 27 -24.38 -17.50 21.69
C ILE A 27 -22.87 -17.37 21.47
N LEU A 28 -22.04 -17.69 22.46
CA LEU A 28 -20.58 -17.51 22.40
C LEU A 28 -19.93 -18.22 21.22
N PRO A 29 -20.19 -19.52 20.94
CA PRO A 29 -19.59 -20.18 19.78
C PRO A 29 -19.96 -19.52 18.46
N ASN A 30 -21.20 -19.04 18.33
CA ASN A 30 -21.68 -18.35 17.14
C ASN A 30 -21.01 -16.98 16.96
N LEU A 31 -20.86 -16.21 18.04
CA LEU A 31 -20.15 -14.93 18.03
C LEU A 31 -18.68 -15.13 17.69
N TYR A 32 -18.00 -16.09 18.32
CA TYR A 32 -16.59 -16.37 18.03
C TYR A 32 -16.38 -16.84 16.60
N SER A 33 -17.21 -17.73 16.09
CA SER A 33 -17.15 -18.19 14.70
C SER A 33 -17.35 -17.03 13.72
N TYR A 34 -18.33 -16.17 13.99
CA TYR A 34 -18.61 -15.00 13.17
C TYR A 34 -17.45 -14.00 13.17
N ILE A 35 -16.95 -13.62 14.36
CA ILE A 35 -15.81 -12.70 14.51
C ILE A 35 -14.57 -13.27 13.82
N LEU A 36 -14.30 -14.57 13.96
CA LEU A 36 -13.17 -15.23 13.31
C LEU A 36 -13.28 -15.13 11.78
N THR A 37 -14.45 -15.45 11.23
CA THR A 37 -14.70 -15.37 9.79
C THR A 37 -14.54 -13.94 9.27
N GLN A 38 -15.09 -12.94 9.97
CA GLN A 38 -14.94 -11.55 9.57
C GLN A 38 -13.49 -11.06 9.68
N SER A 39 -12.76 -11.47 10.72
CA SER A 39 -11.35 -11.14 10.88
C SER A 39 -10.48 -11.75 9.76
N GLN A 40 -10.82 -12.95 9.30
CA GLN A 40 -10.19 -13.56 8.13
C GLN A 40 -10.49 -12.76 6.85
N ASN A 41 -11.74 -12.33 6.65
CA ASN A 41 -12.12 -11.47 5.52
C ASN A 41 -11.35 -10.14 5.56
N PHE A 42 -11.29 -9.48 6.72
CA PHE A 42 -10.52 -8.23 6.89
C PHE A 42 -9.02 -8.41 6.67
N ALA A 43 -8.46 -9.58 7.00
CA ALA A 43 -7.07 -9.90 6.72
C ALA A 43 -6.79 -9.99 5.21
N THR A 44 -7.77 -10.36 4.39
CA THR A 44 -7.61 -10.35 2.92
C THR A 44 -7.47 -8.94 2.34
N GLU A 45 -7.92 -7.90 3.08
CA GLU A 45 -7.76 -6.50 2.69
C GLU A 45 -6.35 -5.97 2.97
N ALA A 46 -5.52 -6.70 3.73
CA ALA A 46 -4.17 -6.29 4.07
C ALA A 46 -3.26 -6.26 2.84
N LEU A 47 -2.32 -5.32 2.83
CA LEU A 47 -1.37 -5.16 1.74
C LEU A 47 -0.23 -6.18 1.81
N THR A 48 0.10 -6.67 3.01
CA THR A 48 1.19 -7.62 3.25
C THR A 48 0.74 -8.79 4.10
N ARG A 49 1.45 -9.93 4.01
CA ARG A 49 1.20 -11.10 4.89
C ARG A 49 1.39 -10.76 6.38
N HIS A 50 2.33 -9.87 6.67
CA HIS A 50 2.56 -9.41 8.03
C HIS A 50 1.36 -8.62 8.57
N ASP A 51 0.84 -7.64 7.81
CA ASP A 51 -0.36 -6.88 8.17
C ASP A 51 -1.59 -7.80 8.31
N ALA A 52 -1.76 -8.78 7.40
CA ALA A 52 -2.80 -9.79 7.50
C ALA A 52 -2.73 -10.56 8.83
N SER A 53 -1.54 -11.00 9.24
CA SER A 53 -1.32 -11.69 10.51
C SER A 53 -1.63 -10.80 11.72
N LEU A 54 -1.25 -9.53 11.68
CA LEU A 54 -1.55 -8.56 12.74
C LEU A 54 -3.07 -8.33 12.88
N ARG A 55 -3.80 -8.19 11.76
CA ARG A 55 -5.26 -8.03 11.76
C ARG A 55 -5.96 -9.27 12.34
N GLN A 56 -5.51 -10.48 12.00
CA GLN A 56 -6.04 -11.71 12.59
C GLN A 56 -5.79 -11.81 14.10
N ARG A 57 -4.62 -11.38 14.58
CA ARG A 57 -4.29 -11.36 16.01
C ARG A 57 -5.06 -10.26 16.75
N GLY A 58 -5.29 -9.13 16.10
CA GLY A 58 -6.04 -7.99 16.64
C GLY A 58 -7.58 -8.16 16.62
N ARG A 59 -8.09 -9.36 16.35
CA ARG A 59 -9.53 -9.60 16.30
C ARG A 59 -10.20 -9.29 17.64
N PRO A 60 -11.41 -8.68 17.63
CA PRO A 60 -12.15 -8.38 18.85
C PRO A 60 -12.40 -9.60 19.72
N LYS A 61 -12.36 -9.39 21.03
CA LYS A 61 -12.63 -10.40 22.06
C LYS A 61 -14.06 -10.28 22.57
N VAL A 62 -14.72 -11.40 22.83
CA VAL A 62 -15.99 -11.40 23.55
C VAL A 62 -15.69 -11.65 25.03
N VAL A 63 -16.10 -10.72 25.89
CA VAL A 63 -15.92 -10.81 27.33
C VAL A 63 -17.28 -11.05 27.97
N LEU A 64 -17.43 -12.19 28.65
CA LEU A 64 -18.67 -12.58 29.31
C LEU A 64 -18.69 -12.03 30.75
N ALA A 65 -19.78 -11.37 31.12
CA ALA A 65 -20.13 -11.03 32.49
C ALA A 65 -21.45 -11.70 32.88
N ARG A 66 -21.61 -12.03 34.15
CA ARG A 66 -22.81 -12.75 34.65
C ARG A 66 -23.66 -11.92 35.60
N THR A 67 -23.10 -10.80 36.10
CA THR A 67 -23.78 -9.91 37.01
C THR A 67 -23.61 -8.46 36.56
N TYR A 68 -24.41 -7.56 37.12
CA TYR A 68 -24.31 -6.13 36.87
C TYR A 68 -22.96 -5.57 37.33
N GLU A 69 -22.53 -5.90 38.56
CA GLU A 69 -21.27 -5.42 39.10
C GLU A 69 -20.08 -5.85 38.26
N GLU A 70 -20.05 -7.13 37.83
CA GLU A 70 -19.00 -7.65 36.96
C GLU A 70 -19.01 -6.92 35.59
N ALA A 71 -20.18 -6.80 34.96
CA ALA A 71 -20.34 -6.11 33.69
C ALA A 71 -19.91 -4.64 33.73
N TRP A 72 -20.32 -3.96 34.80
CA TRP A 72 -19.98 -2.56 35.02
C TRP A 72 -18.47 -2.36 35.25
N ALA A 73 -17.86 -3.21 36.06
CA ALA A 73 -16.42 -3.17 36.32
C ALA A 73 -15.59 -3.41 35.06
N ILE A 74 -15.98 -4.42 34.24
CA ILE A 74 -15.34 -4.70 32.95
C ILE A 74 -15.51 -3.51 32.01
N TYR A 75 -16.73 -2.96 31.90
CA TYR A 75 -16.99 -1.82 31.04
C TYR A 75 -16.16 -0.60 31.46
N GLN A 76 -16.15 -0.24 32.72
CA GLN A 76 -15.39 0.91 33.21
C GLN A 76 -13.89 0.78 32.94
N ARG A 77 -13.36 -0.44 33.05
CA ARG A 77 -11.94 -0.72 32.81
C ARG A 77 -11.57 -0.61 31.34
N TYR A 78 -12.43 -1.10 30.44
CA TYR A 78 -12.11 -1.23 29.01
C TYR A 78 -13.01 -0.41 28.08
N LYS A 79 -13.71 0.61 28.57
CA LYS A 79 -14.65 1.43 27.79
C LYS A 79 -14.06 2.00 26.52
N ASP A 80 -12.78 2.36 26.55
CA ASP A 80 -12.07 2.93 25.41
C ASP A 80 -11.84 1.92 24.28
N ASN A 81 -11.90 0.63 24.59
CA ASN A 81 -11.74 -0.48 23.65
C ASN A 81 -13.06 -1.25 23.43
N CYS A 82 -14.20 -0.69 23.82
CA CYS A 82 -15.49 -1.35 23.68
C CYS A 82 -16.16 -1.03 22.34
N LEU A 83 -16.35 -2.08 21.50
CA LEU A 83 -17.11 -1.97 20.25
C LEU A 83 -18.60 -1.89 20.47
N GLY A 84 -19.09 -2.53 21.52
CA GLY A 84 -20.49 -2.57 21.87
C GLY A 84 -20.80 -3.55 22.99
N VAL A 85 -22.04 -3.47 23.48
CA VAL A 85 -22.53 -4.30 24.60
C VAL A 85 -23.78 -5.05 24.17
N ILE A 86 -23.80 -6.35 24.44
CA ILE A 86 -24.96 -7.24 24.28
C ILE A 86 -25.36 -7.68 25.68
N SER A 87 -26.56 -7.33 26.13
CA SER A 87 -27.02 -7.59 27.50
C SER A 87 -28.34 -8.32 27.51
N ASP A 88 -28.41 -9.38 28.31
CA ASP A 88 -29.70 -9.90 28.73
C ASP A 88 -30.52 -8.83 29.47
N ALA A 89 -31.83 -8.97 29.51
CA ALA A 89 -32.70 -8.09 30.26
C ALA A 89 -32.68 -8.39 31.76
N ARG A 90 -32.48 -9.66 32.15
CA ARG A 90 -32.67 -10.14 33.51
C ARG A 90 -31.51 -10.99 34.03
N PHE A 91 -30.75 -10.45 34.95
CA PHE A 91 -29.63 -11.14 35.61
C PHE A 91 -29.38 -10.59 37.02
N PRO A 92 -28.52 -11.22 37.85
CA PRO A 92 -28.20 -10.73 39.19
C PRO A 92 -27.48 -9.36 39.20
N ILE A 93 -27.77 -8.56 40.21
CA ILE A 93 -27.06 -7.28 40.42
C ILE A 93 -25.68 -7.56 41.03
N ASP A 94 -25.61 -8.27 42.13
CA ASP A 94 -24.42 -8.43 42.94
C ASP A 94 -23.64 -9.70 42.61
N ASN A 95 -22.32 -9.63 42.74
CA ASN A 95 -21.46 -10.80 42.68
C ASN A 95 -21.67 -11.60 43.98
N VAL A 96 -22.23 -12.79 43.88
CA VAL A 96 -22.36 -13.67 45.05
C VAL A 96 -20.98 -14.21 45.45
N LYS A 97 -20.36 -13.58 46.42
CA LYS A 97 -19.08 -14.00 47.03
C LYS A 97 -19.33 -15.05 48.11
N ASP A 98 -19.94 -16.14 47.81
CA ASP A 98 -20.09 -17.22 48.79
C ASP A 98 -19.44 -18.50 48.26
N ASP A 99 -18.12 -18.40 48.00
CA ASP A 99 -17.28 -19.55 47.63
C ASP A 99 -17.39 -20.70 48.67
N ALA A 100 -17.69 -20.37 49.90
CA ALA A 100 -17.86 -21.35 50.98
C ALA A 100 -19.18 -22.12 50.83
N LEU A 101 -20.29 -21.49 50.43
CA LEU A 101 -21.57 -22.13 50.20
C LEU A 101 -21.59 -22.95 48.89
N ILE A 102 -20.91 -22.44 47.87
CA ILE A 102 -20.74 -23.16 46.58
C ILE A 102 -19.88 -24.42 46.79
N ALA A 103 -18.78 -24.29 47.53
CA ALA A 103 -17.91 -25.42 47.89
C ALA A 103 -18.63 -26.47 48.76
N ALA A 104 -19.66 -26.07 49.55
CA ALA A 104 -20.50 -26.95 50.37
C ALA A 104 -21.67 -27.58 49.56
N GLY A 105 -21.79 -27.31 48.26
CA GLY A 105 -22.86 -27.90 47.41
C GLY A 105 -24.24 -27.29 47.61
N HIS A 106 -24.36 -26.13 48.25
CA HIS A 106 -25.62 -25.43 48.40
C HIS A 106 -25.96 -24.65 47.11
N GLN A 107 -27.21 -24.84 46.61
CA GLN A 107 -27.75 -23.95 45.57
C GLN A 107 -28.03 -22.57 46.18
N VAL A 108 -27.21 -21.61 45.86
CA VAL A 108 -27.46 -20.21 46.23
C VAL A 108 -28.55 -19.68 45.28
N ASN A 109 -29.74 -19.42 45.80
CA ASN A 109 -30.80 -18.77 45.07
C ASN A 109 -30.47 -17.28 44.88
N VAL A 110 -29.80 -16.95 43.80
CA VAL A 110 -29.47 -15.56 43.45
C VAL A 110 -30.73 -14.90 42.88
N THR A 111 -31.17 -13.82 43.54
CA THR A 111 -32.31 -13.05 43.07
C THR A 111 -31.93 -12.27 41.80
N LYS A 112 -32.59 -12.57 40.67
CA LYS A 112 -32.39 -11.84 39.44
C LYS A 112 -33.28 -10.61 39.40
N ASP A 113 -32.70 -9.47 39.02
CA ASP A 113 -33.44 -8.23 38.78
C ASP A 113 -33.97 -8.22 37.34
N ALA A 114 -35.28 -8.02 37.18
CA ALA A 114 -35.94 -8.01 35.87
C ALA A 114 -35.54 -6.79 34.99
N GLU A 115 -35.01 -5.75 35.60
CA GLU A 115 -34.58 -4.52 34.91
C GLU A 115 -33.03 -4.33 34.93
N ALA A 116 -32.28 -5.34 35.34
CA ALA A 116 -30.82 -5.24 35.43
C ALA A 116 -30.18 -4.81 34.10
N GLY A 117 -30.63 -5.37 32.98
CA GLY A 117 -30.16 -5.01 31.65
C GLY A 117 -30.45 -3.57 31.28
N LEU A 118 -31.68 -3.08 31.50
CA LEU A 118 -32.03 -1.68 31.26
C LEU A 118 -31.19 -0.72 32.11
N LYS A 119 -31.01 -1.05 33.40
CA LYS A 119 -30.20 -0.24 34.32
C LYS A 119 -28.74 -0.15 33.85
N LEU A 120 -28.16 -1.29 33.43
CA LEU A 120 -26.80 -1.34 32.90
C LEU A 120 -26.66 -0.52 31.61
N LEU A 121 -27.53 -0.75 30.64
CA LEU A 121 -27.46 -0.06 29.34
C LEU A 121 -27.66 1.44 29.50
N ARG A 122 -28.54 1.91 30.41
CA ARG A 122 -28.68 3.33 30.76
C ARG A 122 -27.41 3.90 31.38
N ALA A 123 -26.80 3.18 32.32
CA ALA A 123 -25.55 3.62 32.95
C ALA A 123 -24.41 3.73 31.94
N ILE A 124 -24.30 2.79 31.01
CA ILE A 124 -23.33 2.83 29.91
C ILE A 124 -23.63 3.99 28.97
N ARG A 125 -24.88 4.19 28.56
CA ARG A 125 -25.31 5.30 27.69
C ARG A 125 -24.99 6.67 28.30
N ALA A 126 -25.09 6.81 29.61
CA ALA A 126 -24.72 8.04 30.32
C ALA A 126 -23.22 8.30 30.28
N THR A 127 -22.39 7.28 30.09
CA THR A 127 -20.92 7.39 30.00
C THR A 127 -20.45 7.60 28.55
N ASP A 128 -21.05 6.88 27.60
CA ASP A 128 -20.77 6.97 26.16
C ASP A 128 -22.10 7.00 25.39
N GLU A 129 -22.42 8.18 24.84
CA GLU A 129 -23.67 8.43 24.10
C GLU A 129 -23.79 7.57 22.84
N TYR A 130 -22.66 7.14 22.25
CA TYR A 130 -22.64 6.54 20.90
C TYR A 130 -22.21 5.08 20.86
N VAL A 131 -21.89 4.46 21.98
CA VAL A 131 -21.56 3.03 22.01
C VAL A 131 -22.79 2.19 21.63
N PRO A 132 -22.66 1.19 20.73
CA PRO A 132 -23.77 0.30 20.36
C PRO A 132 -24.22 -0.53 21.54
N LEU A 133 -25.52 -0.47 21.86
CA LEU A 133 -26.16 -1.19 22.95
C LEU A 133 -27.27 -2.05 22.39
N ILE A 134 -27.16 -3.35 22.65
CA ILE A 134 -28.10 -4.38 22.21
C ILE A 134 -28.67 -5.06 23.45
N MET A 135 -29.99 -5.08 23.59
CA MET A 135 -30.69 -5.89 24.58
C MET A 135 -31.15 -7.19 23.95
N GLU A 136 -30.94 -8.30 24.61
CA GLU A 136 -31.52 -9.59 24.27
C GLU A 136 -32.48 -10.05 25.36
N SER A 137 -33.63 -10.58 24.99
CA SER A 137 -34.61 -11.12 25.93
C SER A 137 -35.48 -12.17 25.30
N SER A 138 -35.98 -13.09 26.14
CA SER A 138 -37.04 -14.01 25.77
C SER A 138 -38.47 -13.45 25.98
N GLU A 139 -38.56 -12.28 26.63
CA GLU A 139 -39.81 -11.60 26.95
C GLU A 139 -40.03 -10.45 25.94
N SER A 140 -41.12 -10.53 25.17
CA SER A 140 -41.45 -9.56 24.12
C SER A 140 -41.70 -8.13 24.64
N GLU A 141 -42.16 -8.01 25.89
CA GLU A 141 -42.42 -6.71 26.56
C GLU A 141 -41.13 -5.88 26.70
N ASN A 142 -39.95 -6.51 26.79
CA ASN A 142 -38.70 -5.82 26.90
C ASN A 142 -38.28 -5.16 25.58
N ARG A 143 -38.85 -5.53 24.43
CA ARG A 143 -38.62 -4.86 23.13
C ARG A 143 -39.08 -3.42 23.18
N GLU A 144 -40.32 -3.18 23.59
CA GLU A 144 -40.87 -1.81 23.61
C GLU A 144 -40.08 -0.92 24.57
N LYS A 145 -39.65 -1.46 25.72
CA LYS A 145 -38.83 -0.72 26.69
C LYS A 145 -37.45 -0.39 26.13
N ALA A 146 -36.79 -1.35 25.46
CA ALA A 146 -35.46 -1.13 24.88
C ALA A 146 -35.50 -0.13 23.70
N GLU A 147 -36.44 -0.30 22.79
CA GLU A 147 -36.59 0.56 21.61
C GLU A 147 -37.01 2.00 21.99
N ALA A 148 -37.84 2.18 23.02
CA ALA A 148 -38.19 3.49 23.54
C ALA A 148 -37.00 4.29 24.07
N GLU A 149 -35.95 3.61 24.54
CA GLU A 149 -34.70 4.20 25.00
C GLU A 149 -33.58 4.23 23.93
N GLY A 150 -33.91 3.82 22.70
CA GLY A 150 -32.99 3.83 21.57
C GLY A 150 -31.98 2.66 21.58
N PHE A 151 -32.21 1.63 22.39
CA PHE A 151 -31.44 0.40 22.34
C PHE A 151 -31.93 -0.53 21.24
N ARG A 152 -31.04 -1.36 20.68
CA ARG A 152 -31.42 -2.41 19.74
C ARG A 152 -31.89 -3.64 20.50
N PHE A 153 -32.80 -4.40 19.91
CA PHE A 153 -33.39 -5.57 20.55
C PHE A 153 -33.26 -6.84 19.73
N VAL A 154 -32.93 -7.94 20.39
CA VAL A 154 -32.87 -9.29 19.82
C VAL A 154 -33.77 -10.22 20.65
N ASP A 155 -34.69 -10.95 19.96
CA ASP A 155 -35.55 -11.93 20.59
C ASP A 155 -34.82 -13.27 20.69
N LYS A 156 -34.54 -13.72 21.94
CA LYS A 156 -33.91 -15.02 22.22
C LYS A 156 -34.71 -16.24 21.76
N ASN A 157 -36.02 -16.10 21.59
CA ASN A 157 -36.92 -17.18 21.13
C ASN A 157 -37.01 -17.22 19.60
N SER A 158 -36.50 -16.23 18.90
CA SER A 158 -36.53 -16.17 17.45
C SER A 158 -35.65 -17.26 16.82
N LYS A 159 -36.17 -18.00 15.85
CA LYS A 159 -35.36 -18.92 15.02
C LYS A 159 -34.28 -18.18 14.21
N LYS A 160 -34.41 -16.85 14.06
CA LYS A 160 -33.48 -15.97 13.35
C LYS A 160 -32.55 -15.21 14.29
N MET A 161 -32.56 -15.48 15.60
CA MET A 161 -31.78 -14.77 16.61
C MET A 161 -30.32 -14.54 16.19
N ASN A 162 -29.63 -15.58 15.73
CA ASN A 162 -28.22 -15.47 15.29
C ASN A 162 -28.07 -14.63 14.02
N VAL A 163 -29.06 -14.61 13.12
CA VAL A 163 -29.06 -13.78 11.91
C VAL A 163 -29.27 -12.31 12.30
N ASP A 164 -30.24 -12.04 13.15
CA ASP A 164 -30.56 -10.69 13.64
C ASP A 164 -29.38 -10.10 14.40
N LEU A 165 -28.73 -10.90 15.25
CA LEU A 165 -27.54 -10.50 15.98
C LEU A 165 -26.38 -10.16 15.04
N ARG A 166 -26.12 -10.98 14.00
CA ARG A 166 -25.09 -10.71 12.99
C ARG A 166 -25.36 -9.40 12.27
N HIS A 167 -26.59 -9.13 11.85
CA HIS A 167 -26.97 -7.87 11.20
C HIS A 167 -26.68 -6.67 12.10
N LEU A 168 -26.96 -6.77 13.40
CA LEU A 168 -26.67 -5.68 14.33
C LEU A 168 -25.15 -5.48 14.53
N LEU A 169 -24.36 -6.54 14.54
CA LEU A 169 -22.91 -6.47 14.59
C LEU A 169 -22.34 -5.80 13.32
N GLU A 170 -22.88 -6.16 12.14
CA GLU A 170 -22.48 -5.59 10.87
C GLU A 170 -22.81 -4.09 10.80
N GLU A 171 -24.03 -3.72 11.16
CA GLU A 171 -24.53 -2.35 11.01
C GLU A 171 -23.98 -1.40 12.09
N HIS A 172 -23.81 -1.85 13.33
CA HIS A 172 -23.51 -0.97 14.45
C HIS A 172 -22.14 -1.14 15.08
N MET A 173 -21.56 -2.34 15.03
CA MET A 173 -20.24 -2.63 15.64
C MET A 173 -19.08 -2.64 14.64
N GLY A 174 -19.34 -2.30 13.37
CA GLY A 174 -18.30 -2.11 12.36
C GLY A 174 -17.84 -3.37 11.63
N PHE A 175 -18.55 -4.50 11.75
CA PHE A 175 -18.19 -5.76 11.08
C PHE A 175 -18.62 -5.82 9.60
N GLY A 176 -19.60 -5.01 9.19
CA GLY A 176 -20.03 -4.90 7.78
C GLY A 176 -19.32 -3.79 7.00
N ASP A 177 -19.81 -3.55 5.77
CA ASP A 177 -19.45 -2.36 5.01
C ASP A 177 -19.80 -1.10 5.80
N PHE A 178 -19.01 -0.03 5.61
CA PHE A 178 -19.37 1.24 6.21
C PHE A 178 -20.34 1.99 5.32
N ILE A 179 -21.52 2.31 5.85
CA ILE A 179 -22.59 3.00 5.14
C ILE A 179 -22.69 4.43 5.65
N PHE A 180 -22.29 5.38 4.80
CA PHE A 180 -22.58 6.78 5.04
C PHE A 180 -24.06 7.05 4.77
N ARG A 181 -24.76 7.63 5.74
CA ARG A 181 -26.20 7.91 5.68
C ARG A 181 -26.48 9.40 5.77
N ASN A 182 -27.55 9.81 5.15
CA ASN A 182 -28.09 11.15 5.37
C ASN A 182 -28.62 11.25 6.82
N PRO A 183 -28.19 12.24 7.63
CA PRO A 183 -28.59 12.31 9.04
C PRO A 183 -30.08 12.59 9.26
N LYS A 184 -30.80 13.11 8.25
CA LYS A 184 -32.24 13.44 8.34
C LYS A 184 -33.14 12.33 7.80
N THR A 185 -32.79 11.75 6.63
CA THR A 185 -33.62 10.73 5.98
C THR A 185 -33.18 9.32 6.31
N HIS A 186 -31.98 9.13 6.89
CA HIS A 186 -31.32 7.84 7.15
C HIS A 186 -31.02 7.01 5.90
N GLU A 187 -31.25 7.57 4.70
CA GLU A 187 -30.94 6.91 3.45
C GLU A 187 -29.42 6.75 3.24
N GLU A 188 -29.05 5.67 2.58
CA GLU A 188 -27.68 5.42 2.18
C GLU A 188 -27.24 6.46 1.12
N VAL A 189 -26.14 7.16 1.36
CA VAL A 189 -25.56 8.11 0.41
C VAL A 189 -24.25 7.61 -0.18
N MET A 190 -23.55 6.74 0.53
CA MET A 190 -22.32 6.09 0.06
C MET A 190 -22.02 4.85 0.89
N ARG A 191 -21.46 3.84 0.25
CA ARG A 191 -20.98 2.61 0.88
C ARG A 191 -19.49 2.43 0.59
N VAL A 192 -18.72 2.11 1.62
CA VAL A 192 -17.29 1.77 1.50
C VAL A 192 -17.04 0.41 2.16
N ARG A 193 -16.29 -0.43 1.47
CA ARG A 193 -16.07 -1.83 1.86
C ARG A 193 -14.77 -2.01 2.64
N ASN A 194 -13.75 -1.22 2.28
CA ASN A 194 -12.40 -1.35 2.82
C ASN A 194 -11.73 0.01 2.92
N LEU A 195 -10.51 0.02 3.46
CA LEU A 195 -9.74 1.25 3.68
C LEU A 195 -9.43 2.01 2.38
N LYS A 196 -9.20 1.27 1.29
CA LYS A 196 -8.95 1.88 -0.03
C LYS A 196 -10.20 2.58 -0.57
N ASP A 197 -11.36 1.92 -0.49
CA ASP A 197 -12.65 2.54 -0.89
C ASP A 197 -12.92 3.83 -0.11
N LEU A 198 -12.62 3.84 1.20
CA LEU A 198 -12.77 5.04 2.02
C LEU A 198 -11.83 6.15 1.54
N GLN A 199 -10.56 5.83 1.30
CA GLN A 199 -9.55 6.76 0.80
C GLN A 199 -9.97 7.38 -0.54
N ASP A 200 -10.42 6.56 -1.50
CA ASP A 200 -10.73 6.99 -2.86
C ASP A 200 -12.03 7.83 -2.94
N ASN A 201 -12.92 7.68 -1.97
CA ASN A 201 -14.23 8.32 -1.98
C ASN A 201 -14.43 9.39 -0.90
N ILE A 202 -13.49 9.61 0.01
CA ILE A 202 -13.66 10.47 1.17
C ILE A 202 -14.06 11.91 0.82
N PHE A 203 -13.55 12.45 -0.29
CA PHE A 203 -13.88 13.81 -0.77
C PHE A 203 -15.24 13.88 -1.48
N LYS A 204 -15.85 12.73 -1.83
CA LYS A 204 -17.17 12.66 -2.47
C LYS A 204 -18.32 12.51 -1.46
N ILE A 205 -18.00 12.21 -0.19
CA ILE A 205 -19.01 12.01 0.85
C ILE A 205 -19.71 13.35 1.15
N PRO A 206 -21.05 13.42 1.18
CA PRO A 206 -21.78 14.64 1.50
C PRO A 206 -21.40 15.21 2.89
N ARG A 207 -21.33 16.54 3.00
CA ARG A 207 -20.92 17.26 4.21
C ARG A 207 -21.65 16.79 5.48
N ASP A 208 -22.97 16.77 5.42
CA ASP A 208 -23.79 16.47 6.59
C ASP A 208 -23.64 15.02 7.05
N SER A 209 -23.49 14.10 6.08
CA SER A 209 -23.20 12.70 6.35
C SER A 209 -21.82 12.51 6.98
N MET A 210 -20.79 13.19 6.45
CA MET A 210 -19.45 13.13 7.01
C MET A 210 -19.45 13.59 8.47
N LEU A 211 -19.97 14.77 8.76
CA LEU A 211 -20.05 15.32 10.13
C LEU A 211 -20.83 14.42 11.07
N TYR A 212 -21.95 13.84 10.60
CA TYR A 212 -22.77 12.92 11.38
C TYR A 212 -22.00 11.71 11.85
N HIS A 213 -21.22 11.10 10.95
CA HIS A 213 -20.51 9.85 11.27
C HIS A 213 -19.22 10.07 12.07
N ILE A 214 -18.45 11.12 11.78
CA ILE A 214 -17.20 11.38 12.51
C ILE A 214 -17.47 11.85 13.95
N SER A 215 -18.48 12.72 14.17
CA SER A 215 -18.81 13.22 15.51
C SER A 215 -19.30 12.11 16.46
N ARG A 216 -19.73 10.96 15.93
CA ARG A 216 -20.23 9.81 16.68
C ARG A 216 -19.23 8.64 16.73
N ASN A 217 -17.99 8.87 16.32
CA ASN A 217 -16.94 7.86 16.28
C ASN A 217 -17.29 6.61 15.44
N HIS A 218 -18.22 6.72 14.47
CA HIS A 218 -18.61 5.57 13.66
C HIS A 218 -17.45 5.10 12.77
N VAL A 219 -16.68 6.02 12.17
CA VAL A 219 -15.53 5.69 11.32
C VAL A 219 -14.42 5.04 12.14
N SER A 220 -14.07 5.60 13.31
CA SER A 220 -13.03 5.01 14.17
C SER A 220 -13.42 3.61 14.68
N ARG A 221 -14.69 3.41 15.05
CA ARG A 221 -15.20 2.09 15.46
C ARG A 221 -15.11 1.06 14.34
N TRP A 222 -15.49 1.43 13.11
CA TRP A 222 -15.38 0.57 11.93
C TRP A 222 -13.93 0.16 11.65
N LEU A 223 -12.98 1.09 11.79
CA LEU A 223 -11.55 0.81 11.67
C LEU A 223 -11.03 -0.07 12.81
N SER A 224 -11.52 0.14 14.04
CA SER A 224 -11.18 -0.67 15.22
C SER A 224 -11.61 -2.13 15.05
N ALA A 225 -12.81 -2.38 14.52
CA ALA A 225 -13.28 -3.74 14.25
C ALA A 225 -12.40 -4.49 13.23
N ARG A 226 -11.70 -3.75 12.36
CA ARG A 226 -10.74 -4.26 11.35
C ARG A 226 -9.30 -4.33 11.86
N ALA A 227 -9.07 -4.09 13.14
CA ALA A 227 -7.74 -4.04 13.77
C ALA A 227 -6.80 -2.98 13.12
N ILE A 228 -7.36 -1.89 12.60
CA ILE A 228 -6.61 -0.73 12.08
C ILE A 228 -6.44 0.29 13.21
N PHE A 229 -5.84 -0.16 14.32
CA PHE A 229 -5.75 0.60 15.57
C PHE A 229 -5.03 1.95 15.47
N PRO A 230 -3.90 2.10 14.75
CA PRO A 230 -3.22 3.39 14.68
C PRO A 230 -4.10 4.51 14.11
N VAL A 231 -4.88 4.21 13.07
CA VAL A 231 -5.80 5.19 12.47
C VAL A 231 -7.03 5.39 13.36
N SER A 232 -7.61 4.31 13.88
CA SER A 232 -8.83 4.41 14.68
C SER A 232 -8.61 5.19 15.98
N SER A 233 -7.50 4.96 16.69
CA SER A 233 -7.15 5.69 17.90
C SER A 233 -6.89 7.17 17.60
N PHE A 234 -6.08 7.46 16.57
CA PHE A 234 -5.84 8.83 16.14
C PHE A 234 -7.15 9.59 15.84
N LEU A 235 -8.08 8.97 15.09
CA LEU A 235 -9.35 9.62 14.76
C LEU A 235 -10.27 9.77 15.97
N LYS A 236 -10.22 8.85 16.94
CA LYS A 236 -11.01 8.92 18.18
C LYS A 236 -10.62 10.11 19.06
N ASP A 237 -9.33 10.45 19.09
CA ASP A 237 -8.79 11.53 19.93
C ASP A 237 -9.04 12.93 19.38
N ILE A 238 -9.48 13.03 18.11
CA ILE A 238 -9.73 14.33 17.48
C ILE A 238 -11.02 14.96 18.00
N THR A 239 -10.92 16.21 18.41
CA THR A 239 -12.07 17.01 18.81
C THR A 239 -12.74 17.65 17.58
N TRP A 240 -13.51 16.86 16.84
CA TRP A 240 -14.10 17.23 15.54
C TRP A 240 -14.92 18.53 15.56
N HIS A 241 -15.66 18.81 16.65
CA HIS A 241 -16.49 20.00 16.77
C HIS A 241 -15.69 21.31 16.83
N LYS A 242 -14.38 21.25 17.10
CA LYS A 242 -13.51 22.44 17.07
C LYS A 242 -13.06 22.80 15.66
N LEU A 243 -13.18 21.90 14.71
CA LEU A 243 -12.80 22.10 13.33
C LEU A 243 -14.05 22.49 12.53
N GLN A 244 -14.08 23.71 11.99
CA GLN A 244 -15.28 24.25 11.32
C GLN A 244 -15.42 23.78 9.87
N ASP A 245 -14.32 23.41 9.22
CA ASP A 245 -14.31 23.04 7.81
C ASP A 245 -14.30 21.51 7.63
N VAL A 246 -15.30 21.01 6.91
CA VAL A 246 -15.43 19.57 6.60
C VAL A 246 -14.33 19.07 5.65
N ASP A 247 -13.77 19.92 4.81
CA ASP A 247 -12.67 19.53 3.92
C ASP A 247 -11.38 19.31 4.71
N VAL A 248 -11.18 20.03 5.81
CA VAL A 248 -10.12 19.74 6.79
C VAL A 248 -10.34 18.38 7.44
N HIS A 249 -11.58 18.02 7.80
CA HIS A 249 -11.90 16.70 8.35
C HIS A 249 -11.57 15.57 7.34
N ARG A 250 -11.98 15.76 6.08
CA ARG A 250 -11.69 14.81 5.00
C ARG A 250 -10.18 14.64 4.79
N GLN A 251 -9.45 15.76 4.78
CA GLN A 251 -8.00 15.75 4.60
C GLN A 251 -7.29 15.03 5.74
N ILE A 252 -7.66 15.29 7.00
CA ILE A 252 -7.08 14.61 8.16
C ILE A 252 -7.27 13.09 8.07
N ILE A 253 -8.48 12.63 7.74
CA ILE A 253 -8.76 11.20 7.62
C ILE A 253 -7.99 10.61 6.44
N PHE A 254 -7.96 11.30 5.31
CA PHE A 254 -7.21 10.89 4.13
C PHE A 254 -5.72 10.73 4.44
N ASP A 255 -5.11 11.74 5.06
CA ASP A 255 -3.68 11.74 5.40
C ASP A 255 -3.33 10.63 6.40
N ALA A 256 -4.19 10.40 7.40
CA ALA A 256 -4.03 9.30 8.36
C ALA A 256 -4.07 7.93 7.67
N ILE A 257 -5.00 7.73 6.72
CA ILE A 257 -5.09 6.50 5.94
C ILE A 257 -3.84 6.31 5.07
N VAL A 258 -3.40 7.35 4.36
CA VAL A 258 -2.22 7.32 3.49
C VAL A 258 -0.96 7.02 4.32
N ALA A 259 -0.78 7.69 5.46
CA ALA A 259 0.35 7.46 6.37
C ALA A 259 0.36 6.01 6.88
N TYR A 260 -0.79 5.48 7.31
CA TYR A 260 -0.92 4.09 7.75
C TYR A 260 -0.57 3.10 6.64
N ARG A 261 -1.10 3.29 5.43
CA ARG A 261 -0.82 2.40 4.30
C ARG A 261 0.66 2.44 3.91
N ARG A 262 1.29 3.61 3.93
CA ARG A 262 2.74 3.75 3.72
C ARG A 262 3.53 3.00 4.78
N MET A 263 3.23 3.21 6.06
CA MET A 263 3.88 2.55 7.19
C MET A 263 3.77 1.00 7.10
N ARG A 264 2.60 0.48 6.72
CA ARG A 264 2.39 -0.97 6.59
C ARG A 264 3.08 -1.59 5.38
N ASN A 265 3.48 -0.78 4.41
CA ASN A 265 4.29 -1.21 3.27
C ASN A 265 5.81 -1.09 3.54
N GLU A 266 6.21 -0.67 4.74
CA GLU A 266 7.63 -0.53 5.08
C GLU A 266 8.29 -1.92 5.25
N GLY A 267 9.42 -2.10 4.54
CA GLY A 267 10.30 -3.24 4.71
C GLY A 267 9.82 -4.57 4.14
N VAL A 268 8.65 -4.62 3.49
CA VAL A 268 8.13 -5.83 2.86
C VAL A 268 7.73 -5.53 1.42
N VAL A 269 8.26 -6.31 0.48
CA VAL A 269 7.81 -6.26 -0.91
C VAL A 269 6.39 -6.85 -0.97
N ALA A 270 5.40 -6.00 -1.20
CA ALA A 270 4.00 -6.42 -1.27
C ALA A 270 3.78 -7.33 -2.48
N VAL A 271 2.93 -8.33 -2.35
CA VAL A 271 2.40 -9.06 -3.51
C VAL A 271 1.46 -8.13 -4.26
N PHE A 272 1.63 -8.03 -5.58
CA PHE A 272 0.75 -7.20 -6.39
C PHE A 272 -0.69 -7.75 -6.34
N ASP A 273 -1.61 -6.86 -6.05
CA ASP A 273 -3.04 -7.15 -6.06
C ASP A 273 -3.75 -6.00 -6.79
N ARG A 274 -4.32 -6.30 -7.96
CA ARG A 274 -4.96 -5.30 -8.83
C ARG A 274 -6.06 -4.48 -8.15
N TYR A 275 -6.68 -5.02 -7.11
CA TYR A 275 -7.76 -4.35 -6.37
C TYR A 275 -7.25 -3.46 -5.25
N LYS A 276 -5.98 -3.61 -4.84
CA LYS A 276 -5.34 -2.88 -3.74
C LYS A 276 -4.23 -1.95 -4.19
N PHE A 277 -3.66 -2.20 -5.38
CA PHE A 277 -2.60 -1.35 -5.96
C PHE A 277 -3.20 -0.03 -6.45
N ASP A 278 -2.61 1.08 -6.04
CA ASP A 278 -3.05 2.42 -6.40
C ASP A 278 -1.88 3.40 -6.49
N ARG A 279 -2.20 4.70 -6.68
CA ARG A 279 -1.17 5.75 -6.77
C ARG A 279 -0.29 5.90 -5.51
N TYR A 280 -0.64 5.31 -4.38
CA TYR A 280 0.12 5.37 -3.12
C TYR A 280 0.94 4.10 -2.86
N ALA A 281 0.74 3.05 -3.63
CA ALA A 281 1.59 1.86 -3.61
C ALA A 281 2.81 2.10 -4.53
N HIS A 282 4.02 1.99 -3.98
CA HIS A 282 5.24 2.32 -4.72
C HIS A 282 6.03 1.09 -5.17
N PHE A 283 5.97 -0.02 -4.43
CA PHE A 283 6.75 -1.22 -4.76
C PHE A 283 5.92 -2.49 -4.53
N ALA A 284 5.84 -3.33 -5.56
CA ALA A 284 5.16 -4.62 -5.48
C ALA A 284 5.84 -5.67 -6.36
N ARG A 285 5.52 -6.97 -6.13
CA ARG A 285 5.99 -8.09 -6.95
C ARG A 285 4.83 -8.94 -7.47
N ILE A 286 4.99 -9.47 -8.66
CA ILE A 286 4.12 -10.49 -9.27
C ILE A 286 4.92 -11.78 -9.30
N GLY A 287 4.37 -12.85 -8.74
CA GLY A 287 5.04 -14.14 -8.54
C GLY A 287 5.66 -14.28 -7.15
N ASP A 288 6.17 -15.48 -6.87
CA ASP A 288 6.79 -15.87 -5.59
C ASP A 288 8.29 -16.15 -5.70
N GLY A 289 8.85 -16.07 -6.89
CA GLY A 289 10.27 -16.27 -7.18
C GLY A 289 11.18 -15.13 -6.72
N SER A 290 12.41 -15.10 -7.21
CA SER A 290 13.39 -14.04 -6.92
C SER A 290 13.03 -12.74 -7.66
N LEU A 291 13.36 -11.60 -7.02
CA LEU A 291 13.29 -10.27 -7.63
C LEU A 291 14.48 -9.96 -8.55
N GLY A 292 15.50 -10.82 -8.58
CA GLY A 292 16.78 -10.52 -9.20
C GLY A 292 17.60 -9.48 -8.42
N GLY A 293 18.77 -9.14 -8.91
CA GLY A 293 19.70 -8.23 -8.26
C GLY A 293 19.17 -6.81 -8.14
N LYS A 294 18.87 -6.18 -9.27
CA LYS A 294 18.34 -4.79 -9.29
C LYS A 294 17.02 -4.65 -8.51
N GLY A 295 16.11 -5.66 -8.60
CA GLY A 295 14.85 -5.67 -7.86
C GLY A 295 15.06 -5.69 -6.34
N ARG A 296 16.03 -6.49 -5.85
CA ARG A 296 16.41 -6.52 -4.43
C ARG A 296 17.04 -5.20 -3.99
N GLY A 297 17.92 -4.62 -4.82
CA GLY A 297 18.54 -3.32 -4.56
C GLY A 297 17.49 -2.21 -4.41
N LEU A 298 16.49 -2.14 -5.31
CA LEU A 298 15.39 -1.19 -5.22
C LEU A 298 14.53 -1.40 -3.97
N ALA A 299 14.21 -2.64 -3.61
CA ALA A 299 13.48 -2.96 -2.40
C ALA A 299 14.25 -2.53 -1.13
N PHE A 300 15.56 -2.72 -1.12
CA PHE A 300 16.43 -2.27 -0.04
C PHE A 300 16.44 -0.73 0.08
N LEU A 301 16.58 -0.01 -1.04
CA LEU A 301 16.56 1.45 -1.06
C LEU A 301 15.20 2.01 -0.60
N ASP A 302 14.09 1.42 -1.04
CA ASP A 302 12.74 1.78 -0.57
C ASP A 302 12.63 1.67 0.95
N ASN A 303 13.17 0.58 1.52
CA ASN A 303 13.21 0.37 2.96
C ASN A 303 14.10 1.39 3.69
N VAL A 304 15.30 1.69 3.15
CA VAL A 304 16.20 2.71 3.71
C VAL A 304 15.54 4.08 3.75
N ILE A 305 14.94 4.52 2.64
CA ILE A 305 14.25 5.82 2.55
C ILE A 305 13.13 5.91 3.60
N LYS A 306 12.33 4.86 3.74
CA LYS A 306 11.21 4.82 4.70
C LYS A 306 11.65 4.83 6.16
N ARG A 307 12.78 4.21 6.48
CA ARG A 307 13.31 4.12 7.85
C ARG A 307 14.04 5.38 8.32
N HIS A 308 14.44 6.25 7.41
CA HIS A 308 15.19 7.47 7.72
C HIS A 308 14.31 8.71 7.51
N PRO A 309 13.73 9.27 8.60
CA PRO A 309 12.83 10.43 8.51
C PRO A 309 13.46 11.66 7.85
N ASP A 310 14.79 11.77 7.90
CA ASP A 310 15.55 12.88 7.32
C ASP A 310 15.32 13.05 5.82
N PHE A 311 15.05 11.95 5.10
CA PHE A 311 14.68 12.00 3.68
C PHE A 311 13.33 12.70 3.41
N ASN A 312 12.49 12.86 4.44
CA ASN A 312 11.20 13.53 4.34
C ASN A 312 11.22 14.95 4.96
N SER A 313 12.38 15.43 5.39
CA SER A 313 12.53 16.76 6.03
C SER A 313 12.51 17.92 5.03
N PHE A 314 12.58 17.65 3.74
CA PHE A 314 12.57 18.69 2.70
C PHE A 314 11.16 19.24 2.49
N THR A 315 10.98 20.57 2.61
CA THR A 315 9.67 21.22 2.46
C THR A 315 9.12 21.20 1.04
N ASN A 316 10.01 21.14 0.03
CA ASN A 316 9.63 21.24 -1.38
C ASN A 316 10.10 20.06 -2.23
N ALA A 317 10.56 18.98 -1.61
CA ALA A 317 11.02 17.80 -2.31
C ALA A 317 10.62 16.53 -1.55
N THR A 318 10.30 15.49 -2.30
CA THR A 318 9.99 14.15 -1.77
C THR A 318 11.02 13.17 -2.30
N VAL A 319 11.68 12.44 -1.41
CA VAL A 319 12.60 11.36 -1.77
C VAL A 319 11.83 10.05 -1.78
N GLN A 320 11.72 9.41 -2.94
CA GLN A 320 10.95 8.16 -3.09
C GLN A 320 11.49 7.31 -4.25
N ILE A 321 11.26 6.01 -4.18
CA ILE A 321 11.42 5.12 -5.33
C ILE A 321 10.27 5.36 -6.30
N PRO A 322 10.49 5.49 -7.62
CA PRO A 322 9.42 5.51 -8.61
C PRO A 322 8.57 4.25 -8.50
N LYS A 323 7.30 4.32 -8.88
CA LYS A 323 6.42 3.15 -8.85
C LYS A 323 7.04 1.99 -9.61
N THR A 324 7.13 0.86 -8.92
CA THR A 324 7.84 -0.32 -9.41
C THR A 324 7.02 -1.58 -9.16
N VAL A 325 6.87 -2.39 -10.20
CA VAL A 325 6.36 -3.75 -10.11
C VAL A 325 7.41 -4.69 -10.67
N VAL A 326 7.74 -5.75 -9.94
CA VAL A 326 8.73 -6.74 -10.36
C VAL A 326 8.05 -8.05 -10.71
N LEU A 327 8.21 -8.51 -11.95
CA LEU A 327 7.88 -9.86 -12.37
C LEU A 327 8.99 -10.78 -11.87
N CYS A 328 8.68 -11.65 -10.91
CA CYS A 328 9.65 -12.57 -10.31
C CYS A 328 10.11 -13.68 -11.28
N THR A 329 11.20 -14.36 -10.93
CA THR A 329 11.80 -15.38 -11.79
C THR A 329 10.91 -16.59 -12.09
N ASP A 330 9.93 -16.89 -11.25
CA ASP A 330 8.94 -17.95 -11.51
C ASP A 330 7.98 -17.61 -12.66
N VAL A 331 7.75 -16.32 -12.93
CA VAL A 331 7.01 -15.85 -14.10
C VAL A 331 7.80 -16.14 -15.38
N PHE A 332 9.12 -15.92 -15.36
CA PHE A 332 10.02 -16.30 -16.42
C PHE A 332 10.02 -17.81 -16.68
N ASP A 333 10.19 -18.63 -15.62
CA ASP A 333 10.15 -20.09 -15.73
C ASP A 333 8.84 -20.55 -16.38
N SER A 334 7.71 -20.05 -15.90
CA SER A 334 6.38 -20.38 -16.46
C SER A 334 6.25 -19.99 -17.94
N PHE A 335 6.78 -18.83 -18.33
CA PHE A 335 6.79 -18.39 -19.72
C PHE A 335 7.64 -19.31 -20.62
N MET A 336 8.84 -19.66 -20.16
CA MET A 336 9.76 -20.55 -20.89
C MET A 336 9.18 -21.95 -21.06
N GLU A 337 8.62 -22.54 -19.99
CA GLU A 337 8.04 -23.89 -20.00
C GLU A 337 6.77 -23.97 -20.83
N GLN A 338 5.84 -23.02 -20.67
CA GLN A 338 4.56 -22.99 -21.40
C GLN A 338 4.73 -22.95 -22.92
N ASN A 339 5.78 -22.27 -23.38
CA ASN A 339 6.06 -22.07 -24.80
C ASN A 339 7.17 -22.97 -25.35
N ASN A 340 7.74 -23.89 -24.56
CA ASN A 340 8.83 -24.77 -24.94
C ASN A 340 10.05 -24.03 -25.54
N LEU A 341 10.39 -22.85 -24.99
CA LEU A 341 11.41 -21.97 -25.56
C LEU A 341 12.84 -22.41 -25.29
N TYR A 342 13.11 -23.29 -24.32
CA TYR A 342 14.45 -23.74 -23.98
C TYR A 342 15.18 -24.38 -25.18
N GLN A 343 14.48 -25.04 -26.08
CA GLN A 343 15.10 -25.68 -27.24
C GLN A 343 15.78 -24.67 -28.18
N ILE A 344 15.09 -23.59 -28.54
CA ILE A 344 15.66 -22.54 -29.39
C ILE A 344 16.63 -21.65 -28.61
N ALA A 345 16.31 -21.34 -27.36
CA ALA A 345 17.11 -20.48 -26.51
C ALA A 345 18.53 -21.02 -26.29
N LEU A 346 18.67 -22.32 -26.07
CA LEU A 346 19.96 -23.00 -25.83
C LEU A 346 20.66 -23.48 -27.12
N SER A 347 20.04 -23.29 -28.29
CA SER A 347 20.64 -23.64 -29.58
C SER A 347 21.66 -22.61 -30.07
N ASP A 348 22.29 -22.88 -31.21
CA ASP A 348 23.15 -21.93 -31.93
C ASP A 348 22.38 -20.97 -32.86
N ALA A 349 21.06 -20.78 -32.61
CA ALA A 349 20.25 -19.83 -33.35
C ALA A 349 20.77 -18.39 -33.18
N SER A 350 20.59 -17.58 -34.20
CA SER A 350 20.94 -16.15 -34.15
C SER A 350 20.07 -15.38 -33.16
N ASP A 351 20.55 -14.23 -32.70
CA ASP A 351 19.79 -13.35 -31.78
C ASP A 351 18.43 -12.97 -32.37
N ASP A 352 18.34 -12.73 -33.68
CA ASP A 352 17.09 -12.41 -34.37
C ASP A 352 16.11 -13.60 -34.38
N GLU A 353 16.58 -14.81 -34.58
CA GLU A 353 15.75 -16.04 -34.54
C GLU A 353 15.22 -16.29 -33.13
N ILE A 354 16.07 -16.11 -32.11
CA ILE A 354 15.69 -16.22 -30.71
C ILE A 354 14.64 -15.16 -30.37
N LEU A 355 14.91 -13.90 -30.70
CA LEU A 355 13.97 -12.79 -30.46
C LEU A 355 12.62 -13.07 -31.13
N HIS A 356 12.63 -13.49 -32.41
CA HIS A 356 11.40 -13.80 -33.14
C HIS A 356 10.58 -14.89 -32.46
N ALA A 357 11.20 -15.97 -32.02
CA ALA A 357 10.52 -17.05 -31.31
C ALA A 357 9.88 -16.57 -29.99
N PHE A 358 10.61 -15.74 -29.22
CA PHE A 358 10.10 -15.18 -27.96
C PHE A 358 8.94 -14.20 -28.21
N LEU A 359 8.99 -13.37 -29.25
CA LEU A 359 7.91 -12.45 -29.59
C LEU A 359 6.62 -13.18 -30.01
N GLN A 360 6.71 -14.33 -30.66
CA GLN A 360 5.56 -15.17 -31.02
C GLN A 360 4.98 -15.93 -29.83
N ALA A 361 5.74 -16.14 -28.76
CA ALA A 361 5.32 -16.83 -27.56
C ALA A 361 4.24 -16.05 -26.77
N GLN A 362 3.42 -16.74 -26.00
CA GLN A 362 2.33 -16.13 -25.23
C GLN A 362 2.76 -15.90 -23.77
N LEU A 363 2.57 -14.67 -23.27
CA LEU A 363 2.63 -14.41 -21.85
C LEU A 363 1.39 -15.00 -21.16
N PRO A 364 1.51 -15.46 -19.89
CA PRO A 364 0.36 -15.95 -19.15
C PRO A 364 -0.74 -14.89 -19.00
N ASP A 365 -1.97 -15.22 -19.41
CA ASP A 365 -3.12 -14.30 -19.38
C ASP A 365 -3.50 -13.81 -17.99
N THR A 366 -3.06 -14.52 -16.95
CA THR A 366 -3.33 -14.20 -15.55
C THR A 366 -2.84 -12.80 -15.15
N PHE A 367 -1.80 -12.27 -15.80
CA PHE A 367 -1.18 -10.99 -15.48
C PHE A 367 -1.76 -9.79 -16.24
N ILE A 368 -2.58 -10.00 -17.25
CA ILE A 368 -3.15 -8.91 -18.10
C ILE A 368 -3.89 -7.89 -17.24
N GLY A 369 -4.75 -8.36 -16.33
CA GLY A 369 -5.48 -7.47 -15.43
C GLY A 369 -4.58 -6.71 -14.45
N ASP A 370 -3.44 -7.28 -14.07
CA ASP A 370 -2.45 -6.65 -13.20
C ASP A 370 -1.70 -5.54 -13.94
N PHE A 371 -1.38 -5.74 -15.22
CA PHE A 371 -0.78 -4.70 -16.06
C PHE A 371 -1.71 -3.50 -16.25
N PHE A 372 -3.00 -3.73 -16.50
CA PHE A 372 -3.97 -2.64 -16.59
C PHE A 372 -4.07 -1.85 -15.29
N ALA A 373 -4.11 -2.51 -14.14
CA ALA A 373 -4.12 -1.84 -12.84
C ALA A 373 -2.83 -1.03 -12.60
N PHE A 374 -1.69 -1.53 -13.06
CA PHE A 374 -0.41 -0.80 -12.99
C PHE A 374 -0.43 0.45 -13.89
N PHE A 375 -0.95 0.37 -15.11
CA PHE A 375 -1.11 1.53 -16.00
C PHE A 375 -2.00 2.61 -15.37
N GLU A 376 -3.13 2.21 -14.80
CA GLU A 376 -4.06 3.13 -14.12
C GLU A 376 -3.45 3.81 -12.89
N ALA A 377 -2.59 3.11 -12.18
CA ALA A 377 -1.92 3.68 -11.02
C ALA A 377 -0.75 4.60 -11.38
N THR A 378 -0.12 4.40 -12.56
CA THR A 378 1.14 5.04 -12.92
C THR A 378 0.94 6.33 -13.72
N HIS A 379 0.06 6.31 -14.74
CA HIS A 379 -0.21 7.44 -15.65
C HIS A 379 1.08 8.12 -16.16
N SER A 380 2.07 7.32 -16.53
CA SER A 380 3.41 7.78 -16.93
C SER A 380 4.07 6.74 -17.83
N PRO A 381 5.06 7.09 -18.64
CA PRO A 381 5.89 6.13 -19.34
C PRO A 381 6.50 5.09 -18.42
N ILE A 382 6.74 3.88 -18.91
CA ILE A 382 7.22 2.74 -18.14
C ILE A 382 8.56 2.28 -18.73
N ALA A 383 9.56 2.13 -17.86
CA ALA A 383 10.82 1.46 -18.17
C ALA A 383 10.70 -0.03 -17.83
N ILE A 384 11.05 -0.88 -18.79
CA ILE A 384 11.11 -2.34 -18.67
C ILE A 384 12.59 -2.72 -18.60
N ARG A 385 13.02 -3.22 -17.44
CA ARG A 385 14.43 -3.44 -17.13
C ARG A 385 14.67 -4.89 -16.71
N SER A 386 15.79 -5.43 -17.15
CA SER A 386 16.30 -6.71 -16.66
C SER A 386 16.62 -6.65 -15.16
N SER A 387 16.46 -7.79 -14.48
CA SER A 387 16.89 -7.98 -13.10
C SER A 387 17.30 -9.44 -12.91
N SER A 388 18.46 -9.80 -13.42
CA SER A 388 18.99 -11.14 -13.27
C SER A 388 19.66 -11.35 -11.89
N LEU A 389 19.90 -12.57 -11.52
CA LEU A 389 20.62 -12.90 -10.29
C LEU A 389 22.10 -12.54 -10.38
N LEU A 390 22.68 -12.58 -11.58
CA LEU A 390 24.11 -12.36 -11.82
C LEU A 390 24.46 -10.87 -12.03
N GLU A 391 23.50 -10.00 -12.35
CA GLU A 391 23.77 -8.56 -12.60
C GLU A 391 24.47 -7.84 -11.44
N ASP A 392 24.20 -8.25 -10.20
CA ASP A 392 24.82 -7.65 -9.00
C ASP A 392 25.91 -8.53 -8.39
N SER A 393 26.49 -9.43 -9.17
CA SER A 393 27.62 -10.23 -8.71
C SER A 393 28.82 -9.32 -8.44
N HIS A 394 29.34 -9.34 -7.21
CA HIS A 394 30.53 -8.58 -6.83
C HIS A 394 31.82 -8.99 -7.57
N TYR A 395 31.84 -10.21 -8.07
CA TYR A 395 33.04 -10.78 -8.68
C TYR A 395 33.03 -10.70 -10.21
N GLN A 396 31.85 -10.65 -10.81
CA GLN A 396 31.67 -10.71 -12.26
C GLN A 396 30.41 -9.88 -12.64
N PRO A 397 30.56 -8.55 -12.78
CA PRO A 397 29.41 -7.68 -13.05
C PRO A 397 28.88 -7.88 -14.47
N PHE A 398 27.58 -8.13 -14.59
CA PHE A 398 26.84 -8.27 -15.83
C PHE A 398 26.26 -6.93 -16.33
N ALA A 399 26.89 -5.82 -16.03
CA ALA A 399 26.36 -4.51 -16.36
C ALA A 399 26.33 -4.25 -17.87
N GLY A 400 25.18 -3.86 -18.41
CA GLY A 400 25.02 -3.44 -19.82
C GLY A 400 24.84 -4.57 -20.83
N ILE A 401 24.75 -5.85 -20.41
CA ILE A 401 24.55 -6.98 -21.28
C ILE A 401 23.08 -7.16 -21.68
N TYR A 402 22.16 -6.89 -20.74
CA TYR A 402 20.75 -7.07 -20.97
C TYR A 402 20.05 -5.77 -21.37
N SER A 403 19.02 -5.90 -22.21
CA SER A 403 18.31 -4.75 -22.78
C SER A 403 17.39 -4.05 -21.76
N THR A 404 17.21 -2.75 -21.97
CA THR A 404 16.23 -1.91 -21.26
C THR A 404 15.36 -1.20 -22.27
N TYR A 405 14.05 -1.31 -22.13
CA TYR A 405 13.08 -0.66 -23.02
C TYR A 405 12.29 0.40 -22.27
N MET A 406 11.83 1.42 -22.97
CA MET A 406 10.92 2.43 -22.42
C MET A 406 9.71 2.53 -23.35
N ILE A 407 8.52 2.40 -22.78
CA ILE A 407 7.26 2.58 -23.49
C ILE A 407 6.57 3.85 -23.00
N PRO A 408 5.98 4.66 -23.87
CA PRO A 408 5.24 5.84 -23.47
C PRO A 408 3.91 5.47 -22.84
N TYR A 409 3.29 6.44 -22.20
CA TYR A 409 1.92 6.32 -21.74
C TYR A 409 0.97 6.68 -22.88
N LEU A 410 0.01 5.80 -23.18
CA LEU A 410 -1.03 6.00 -24.17
C LEU A 410 -2.41 5.88 -23.50
N GLU A 411 -3.42 6.55 -24.08
CA GLU A 411 -4.81 6.38 -23.67
C GLU A 411 -5.33 4.97 -24.03
N ASP A 412 -4.88 4.42 -25.17
CA ASP A 412 -5.17 3.04 -25.55
C ASP A 412 -4.32 2.05 -24.73
N LYS A 413 -4.94 1.49 -23.71
CA LYS A 413 -4.30 0.53 -22.80
C LYS A 413 -3.98 -0.81 -23.46
N TYR A 414 -4.68 -1.20 -24.51
CA TYR A 414 -4.39 -2.43 -25.24
C TYR A 414 -3.12 -2.28 -26.07
N GLU A 415 -2.91 -1.11 -26.65
CA GLU A 415 -1.68 -0.80 -27.34
C GLU A 415 -0.48 -0.74 -26.37
N MET A 416 -0.66 -0.12 -25.19
CA MET A 416 0.33 -0.18 -24.13
C MET A 416 0.64 -1.61 -23.71
N LEU A 417 -0.38 -2.47 -23.58
CA LEU A 417 -0.20 -3.88 -23.23
C LEU A 417 0.60 -4.62 -24.29
N ARG A 418 0.32 -4.36 -25.58
CA ARG A 418 1.06 -4.95 -26.69
C ARG A 418 2.54 -4.59 -26.61
N MET A 419 2.86 -3.31 -26.45
CA MET A 419 4.24 -2.83 -26.32
C MET A 419 4.93 -3.41 -25.08
N LEU A 420 4.24 -3.41 -23.92
CA LEU A 420 4.76 -3.99 -22.68
C LEU A 420 5.09 -5.47 -22.86
N ALA A 421 4.18 -6.24 -23.44
CA ALA A 421 4.37 -7.66 -23.68
C ALA A 421 5.57 -7.92 -24.62
N CYS A 422 5.72 -7.15 -25.69
CA CYS A 422 6.88 -7.24 -26.58
C CYS A 422 8.19 -6.92 -25.83
N ALA A 423 8.22 -5.86 -25.04
CA ALA A 423 9.39 -5.48 -24.27
C ALA A 423 9.78 -6.52 -23.21
N ILE A 424 8.83 -7.08 -22.47
CA ILE A 424 9.08 -8.16 -21.50
C ILE A 424 9.68 -9.38 -22.20
N LYS A 425 9.10 -9.82 -23.30
CA LYS A 425 9.58 -10.96 -24.09
C LYS A 425 10.99 -10.73 -24.64
N ALA A 426 11.29 -9.52 -25.05
CA ALA A 426 12.62 -9.15 -25.53
C ALA A 426 13.66 -9.11 -24.40
N VAL A 427 13.30 -8.64 -23.20
CA VAL A 427 14.17 -8.77 -22.03
C VAL A 427 14.44 -10.24 -21.70
N TYR A 428 13.43 -11.11 -21.79
CA TYR A 428 13.62 -12.54 -21.60
C TYR A 428 14.52 -13.17 -22.69
N ALA A 429 14.34 -12.78 -23.94
CA ALA A 429 15.18 -13.25 -25.06
C ALA A 429 16.65 -12.86 -24.89
N SER A 430 16.92 -11.65 -24.37
CA SER A 430 18.30 -11.13 -24.23
C SER A 430 19.20 -11.97 -23.31
N VAL A 431 18.62 -12.82 -22.44
CA VAL A 431 19.37 -13.81 -21.64
C VAL A 431 20.16 -14.77 -22.55
N TYR A 432 19.62 -15.09 -23.71
CA TYR A 432 20.13 -16.14 -24.60
C TYR A 432 20.82 -15.60 -25.86
N TYR A 433 21.05 -14.28 -25.93
CA TYR A 433 21.79 -13.68 -27.05
C TYR A 433 23.27 -14.09 -27.02
N HIS A 434 23.91 -13.97 -28.17
CA HIS A 434 25.30 -14.36 -28.37
C HIS A 434 26.24 -13.78 -27.31
N ASP A 435 26.15 -12.49 -27.03
CA ASP A 435 27.00 -11.82 -26.04
C ASP A 435 26.76 -12.33 -24.63
N SER A 436 25.51 -12.60 -24.26
CA SER A 436 25.15 -13.19 -22.97
C SER A 436 25.70 -14.60 -22.82
N LYS A 437 25.57 -15.45 -23.85
CA LYS A 437 26.11 -16.81 -23.88
C LYS A 437 27.63 -16.80 -23.81
N ALA A 438 28.30 -15.93 -24.57
CA ALA A 438 29.75 -15.80 -24.58
C ALA A 438 30.29 -15.36 -23.21
N TYR A 439 29.64 -14.38 -22.59
CA TYR A 439 30.01 -13.91 -21.26
C TYR A 439 29.84 -15.00 -20.19
N MET A 440 28.73 -15.69 -20.18
CA MET A 440 28.49 -16.80 -19.23
C MET A 440 29.51 -17.91 -19.38
N THR A 441 29.86 -18.27 -20.62
CA THR A 441 30.91 -19.25 -20.89
C THR A 441 32.27 -18.79 -20.36
N ALA A 442 32.60 -17.50 -20.57
CA ALA A 442 33.87 -16.91 -20.10
C ALA A 442 33.95 -16.82 -18.56
N THR A 443 32.83 -16.73 -17.88
CA THR A 443 32.74 -16.58 -16.42
C THR A 443 32.45 -17.90 -15.69
N SER A 444 32.41 -19.02 -16.41
CA SER A 444 32.10 -20.38 -15.86
C SER A 444 30.70 -20.47 -15.21
N ASN A 445 29.78 -19.58 -15.56
CA ASN A 445 28.39 -19.65 -15.17
C ASN A 445 27.60 -20.57 -16.11
N VAL A 446 26.56 -21.18 -15.61
CA VAL A 446 25.70 -22.09 -16.38
C VAL A 446 24.46 -21.37 -16.85
N ILE A 447 24.32 -21.20 -18.16
CA ILE A 447 23.26 -20.38 -18.78
C ILE A 447 21.83 -20.89 -18.49
N ASP A 448 21.65 -22.21 -18.37
CA ASP A 448 20.36 -22.80 -18.04
C ASP A 448 19.94 -22.61 -16.57
N GLN A 449 20.83 -22.12 -15.73
CA GLN A 449 20.54 -21.71 -14.36
C GLN A 449 20.24 -20.22 -14.21
N GLU A 450 20.48 -19.41 -15.26
CA GLU A 450 20.18 -18.00 -15.23
C GLU A 450 18.67 -17.77 -15.38
N LYS A 451 18.12 -17.04 -14.44
CA LYS A 451 16.69 -16.70 -14.38
C LYS A 451 16.52 -15.19 -14.36
N MET A 452 15.59 -14.72 -15.17
CA MET A 452 15.34 -13.29 -15.35
C MET A 452 14.07 -12.85 -14.62
N ALA A 453 14.22 -11.95 -13.68
CA ALA A 453 13.12 -11.10 -13.23
C ALA A 453 13.05 -9.82 -14.09
N VAL A 454 11.87 -9.23 -14.25
CA VAL A 454 11.68 -8.00 -15.01
C VAL A 454 11.10 -6.91 -14.12
N ILE A 455 11.74 -5.75 -14.12
CA ILE A 455 11.29 -4.57 -13.40
C ILE A 455 10.47 -3.70 -14.34
N LEU A 456 9.22 -3.45 -13.98
CA LEU A 456 8.35 -2.46 -14.59
C LEU A 456 8.38 -1.22 -13.70
N GLN A 457 8.98 -0.15 -14.16
CA GLN A 457 9.22 1.04 -13.36
C GLN A 457 8.72 2.30 -14.04
N GLN A 458 8.02 3.14 -13.30
CA GLN A 458 7.63 4.47 -13.74
C GLN A 458 8.85 5.29 -14.15
N VAL A 459 8.82 5.86 -15.35
CA VAL A 459 9.82 6.87 -15.76
C VAL A 459 9.44 8.20 -15.11
N VAL A 460 10.37 8.78 -14.36
CA VAL A 460 10.20 10.09 -13.73
C VAL A 460 10.52 11.18 -14.74
N GLY A 461 9.65 12.15 -14.88
CA GLY A 461 9.81 13.26 -15.80
C GLY A 461 8.52 14.06 -15.94
N LYS A 462 8.52 14.95 -16.91
CA LYS A 462 7.38 15.77 -17.29
C LYS A 462 7.22 15.74 -18.81
N GLU A 463 5.99 15.82 -19.25
CA GLU A 463 5.64 15.96 -20.66
C GLU A 463 5.80 17.42 -21.11
N TYR A 464 6.51 17.60 -22.20
CA TYR A 464 6.75 18.88 -22.87
C TYR A 464 6.37 18.73 -24.35
N GLY A 465 5.08 18.89 -24.64
CA GLY A 465 4.57 18.62 -25.99
C GLY A 465 4.77 17.15 -26.40
N ASP A 466 5.57 16.91 -27.42
CA ASP A 466 5.88 15.58 -27.93
C ASP A 466 7.07 14.89 -27.20
N HIS A 467 7.66 15.54 -26.20
CA HIS A 467 8.82 15.06 -25.45
C HIS A 467 8.48 14.74 -24.01
N PHE A 468 9.07 13.66 -23.45
CA PHE A 468 8.99 13.37 -22.03
C PHE A 468 10.39 13.17 -21.45
N TYR A 469 10.75 13.97 -20.45
CA TYR A 469 12.04 13.88 -19.77
C TYR A 469 12.04 14.56 -18.41
N PRO A 470 12.94 14.17 -17.46
CA PRO A 470 13.16 14.90 -16.22
C PRO A 470 14.02 16.14 -16.45
N ASN A 471 13.80 17.17 -15.64
CA ASN A 471 14.65 18.38 -15.71
C ASN A 471 16.11 18.08 -15.35
N ILE A 472 16.34 17.14 -14.40
CA ILE A 472 17.68 16.72 -13.99
C ILE A 472 17.69 15.23 -13.78
N SER A 473 18.70 14.56 -14.32
CA SER A 473 19.08 13.18 -13.98
C SER A 473 20.45 13.18 -13.33
N GLY A 474 20.74 12.19 -12.49
CA GLY A 474 22.03 12.10 -11.82
C GLY A 474 22.48 10.67 -11.56
N VAL A 475 23.79 10.48 -11.51
CA VAL A 475 24.43 9.26 -11.02
C VAL A 475 25.30 9.62 -9.82
N LEU A 476 24.96 9.02 -8.68
CA LEU A 476 25.70 9.21 -7.42
C LEU A 476 26.64 8.02 -7.22
N ARG A 477 27.86 8.32 -6.80
CA ARG A 477 28.84 7.30 -6.37
C ARG A 477 29.29 7.64 -4.96
N SER A 478 29.32 6.64 -4.09
CA SER A 478 29.76 6.78 -2.70
C SER A 478 31.26 7.02 -2.55
N LEU A 479 32.03 6.77 -3.61
CA LEU A 479 33.48 7.00 -3.63
C LEU A 479 33.85 7.93 -4.79
N ASN A 480 34.57 9.00 -4.47
CA ASN A 480 35.20 9.89 -5.44
C ASN A 480 36.63 9.45 -5.71
N TYR A 481 36.86 8.80 -6.85
CA TYR A 481 38.21 8.32 -7.21
C TYR A 481 39.19 9.42 -7.58
N TYR A 482 38.71 10.62 -7.88
CA TYR A 482 39.49 11.77 -8.32
C TYR A 482 39.05 13.02 -7.57
N PRO A 483 39.32 13.10 -6.26
CA PRO A 483 39.00 14.30 -5.48
C PRO A 483 39.77 15.51 -5.95
N ILE A 484 39.16 16.69 -5.95
CA ILE A 484 39.76 17.94 -6.44
C ILE A 484 39.72 18.98 -5.31
N GLY A 485 40.84 19.68 -5.09
CA GLY A 485 40.93 20.72 -4.06
C GLY A 485 40.72 20.15 -2.66
N GLU A 486 39.67 20.58 -1.99
CA GLU A 486 39.35 20.18 -0.60
C GLU A 486 38.47 18.91 -0.50
N GLU A 487 38.04 18.34 -1.64
CA GLU A 487 37.22 17.14 -1.68
C GLU A 487 37.94 15.93 -1.06
N GLN A 488 37.19 15.07 -0.38
CA GLN A 488 37.67 13.77 0.13
C GLN A 488 37.06 12.62 -0.68
N ALA A 489 37.77 11.50 -0.79
CA ALA A 489 37.31 10.35 -1.55
C ALA A 489 35.98 9.78 -1.03
N GLU A 490 35.81 9.77 0.29
CA GLU A 490 34.66 9.20 1.01
C GLU A 490 33.41 10.07 0.92
N GLU A 491 33.51 11.31 0.48
CA GLU A 491 32.38 12.22 0.29
C GLU A 491 31.51 11.87 -0.91
N GLY A 492 32.04 11.02 -1.78
CA GLY A 492 31.38 10.65 -3.01
C GLY A 492 31.36 11.72 -4.08
N ILE A 493 30.68 11.46 -5.17
CA ILE A 493 30.58 12.37 -6.33
C ILE A 493 29.23 12.17 -7.04
N VAL A 494 28.70 13.25 -7.62
CA VAL A 494 27.47 13.24 -8.42
C VAL A 494 27.77 13.73 -9.83
N SER A 495 27.28 12.98 -10.83
CA SER A 495 27.26 13.44 -12.23
C SER A 495 25.81 13.80 -12.58
N LEU A 496 25.58 15.05 -12.98
CA LEU A 496 24.26 15.60 -13.29
C LEU A 496 24.14 15.93 -14.78
N ALA A 497 22.96 15.71 -15.35
CA ALA A 497 22.61 16.10 -16.71
C ALA A 497 21.12 16.43 -16.86
N LEU A 498 20.78 17.24 -17.84
CA LEU A 498 19.42 17.44 -18.33
C LEU A 498 18.95 16.18 -19.07
N GLY A 499 17.68 15.83 -18.95
CA GLY A 499 17.05 14.75 -19.69
C GLY A 499 17.17 13.39 -19.04
N LEU A 500 16.92 12.33 -19.80
CA LEU A 500 16.91 10.96 -19.31
C LEU A 500 18.31 10.51 -18.86
N GLY A 501 18.38 9.80 -17.74
CA GLY A 501 19.62 9.32 -17.13
C GLY A 501 20.45 8.38 -18.01
N LYS A 502 19.85 7.77 -19.04
CA LYS A 502 20.55 7.00 -20.07
C LYS A 502 21.67 7.82 -20.74
N TYR A 503 21.48 9.13 -20.92
CA TYR A 503 22.50 10.02 -21.46
C TYR A 503 23.80 10.01 -20.64
N ILE A 504 23.69 9.93 -19.31
CA ILE A 504 24.87 9.85 -18.41
C ILE A 504 25.55 8.49 -18.55
N VAL A 505 24.76 7.42 -18.62
CA VAL A 505 25.26 6.04 -18.73
C VAL A 505 25.99 5.82 -20.06
N ASP A 506 25.49 6.41 -21.15
CA ASP A 506 26.10 6.35 -22.48
C ASP A 506 27.34 7.27 -22.63
N GLY A 507 27.80 7.90 -21.54
CA GLY A 507 29.03 8.72 -21.54
C GLY A 507 28.85 10.16 -22.04
N GLY A 508 27.59 10.66 -22.00
CA GLY A 508 27.31 12.06 -22.33
C GLY A 508 27.99 13.05 -21.40
N GLN A 509 28.10 14.32 -21.81
CA GLN A 509 28.66 15.39 -21.01
C GLN A 509 27.80 15.64 -19.76
N THR A 510 28.40 15.60 -18.58
CA THR A 510 27.72 15.75 -17.29
C THR A 510 28.42 16.84 -16.44
N LEU A 511 27.65 17.52 -15.62
CA LEU A 511 28.18 18.37 -14.59
C LEU A 511 28.64 17.52 -13.40
N ARG A 512 29.90 17.59 -13.04
CA ARG A 512 30.49 16.88 -11.91
C ARG A 512 30.40 17.73 -10.65
N VAL A 513 29.71 17.24 -9.61
CA VAL A 513 29.46 18.00 -8.37
C VAL A 513 29.83 17.16 -7.15
N SER A 514 30.67 17.72 -6.25
CA SER A 514 30.82 17.12 -4.91
C SER A 514 29.63 17.49 -4.03
N PRO A 515 28.95 16.51 -3.38
CA PRO A 515 27.82 16.80 -2.48
C PRO A 515 28.19 17.70 -1.30
N PHE A 516 29.43 17.62 -0.81
CA PHE A 516 29.94 18.41 0.32
C PHE A 516 30.46 19.79 -0.10
N HIS A 517 30.87 19.91 -1.36
CA HIS A 517 31.41 21.17 -1.94
C HIS A 517 30.62 21.60 -3.19
N PRO A 518 29.28 21.78 -3.11
CA PRO A 518 28.44 21.97 -4.30
C PRO A 518 28.68 23.27 -5.07
N ARG A 519 29.38 24.22 -4.46
CA ARG A 519 29.76 25.50 -5.09
C ARG A 519 31.12 25.46 -5.80
N GLN A 520 31.91 24.41 -5.56
CA GLN A 520 33.24 24.23 -6.16
C GLN A 520 33.14 23.27 -7.35
N VAL A 521 32.66 23.78 -8.47
CA VAL A 521 32.51 23.00 -9.70
C VAL A 521 33.63 23.37 -10.67
N LEU A 522 34.60 22.48 -10.89
CA LEU A 522 35.75 22.71 -11.75
C LEU A 522 35.37 23.14 -13.17
N GLN A 523 34.33 22.51 -13.72
CA GLN A 523 33.82 22.79 -15.07
C GLN A 523 33.24 24.21 -15.21
N MET A 524 32.98 24.90 -14.09
CA MET A 524 32.47 26.28 -14.06
C MET A 524 33.48 27.27 -13.47
N SER A 525 34.74 26.87 -13.29
CA SER A 525 35.80 27.73 -12.71
C SER A 525 36.21 28.89 -13.62
N GLU A 526 36.17 28.66 -14.93
CA GLU A 526 36.47 29.65 -15.95
C GLU A 526 35.42 29.59 -17.08
N MET A 527 35.12 30.73 -17.71
CA MET A 527 34.07 30.81 -18.73
C MET A 527 34.36 29.94 -19.96
N ASP A 528 35.60 29.92 -20.41
CA ASP A 528 36.02 29.11 -21.57
C ASP A 528 35.87 27.60 -21.29
N ILE A 529 36.19 27.20 -20.07
CA ILE A 529 35.99 25.80 -19.63
C ILE A 529 34.49 25.49 -19.56
N ALA A 530 33.72 26.38 -18.94
CA ALA A 530 32.25 26.20 -18.80
C ALA A 530 31.57 26.05 -20.16
N LEU A 531 31.89 26.88 -21.14
CA LEU A 531 31.31 26.81 -22.50
C LEU A 531 31.72 25.53 -23.23
N ARG A 532 32.94 25.03 -23.04
CA ARG A 532 33.43 23.79 -23.66
C ARG A 532 32.86 22.53 -23.03
N GLU A 533 32.73 22.52 -21.69
CA GLU A 533 32.32 21.35 -20.90
C GLU A 533 30.82 21.32 -20.61
N THR A 534 30.06 22.33 -21.04
CA THR A 534 28.60 22.38 -20.89
C THR A 534 27.91 21.35 -21.77
N GLN A 535 26.90 20.72 -21.22
CA GLN A 535 26.01 19.79 -21.94
C GLN A 535 25.35 20.49 -23.14
N THR A 536 25.45 19.91 -24.34
CA THR A 536 24.86 20.42 -25.58
C THR A 536 23.70 19.61 -26.12
N GLN A 537 23.55 18.38 -25.65
CA GLN A 537 22.53 17.42 -26.08
C GLN A 537 21.96 16.68 -24.86
N PHE A 538 20.77 16.16 -24.99
CA PHE A 538 20.13 15.34 -23.96
C PHE A 538 19.23 14.29 -24.59
N TYR A 539 18.79 13.30 -23.79
CA TYR A 539 17.82 12.31 -24.22
C TYR A 539 16.44 12.61 -23.65
N ALA A 540 15.43 12.47 -24.51
CA ALA A 540 14.02 12.52 -24.17
C ALA A 540 13.29 11.29 -24.73
N LEU A 541 12.16 10.93 -24.17
CA LEU A 541 11.28 9.94 -24.73
C LEU A 541 10.35 10.59 -25.77
N ASP A 542 10.19 9.96 -26.92
CA ASP A 542 9.23 10.36 -27.96
C ASP A 542 7.80 9.98 -27.53
N MET A 543 6.92 10.98 -27.47
CA MET A 543 5.51 10.79 -27.14
C MET A 543 4.59 10.85 -28.38
N LYS A 544 5.13 11.15 -29.56
CA LYS A 544 4.35 11.40 -30.78
C LYS A 544 4.22 10.19 -31.69
N HIS A 545 5.32 9.50 -31.95
CA HIS A 545 5.41 8.44 -32.95
C HIS A 545 5.21 7.04 -32.35
N VAL A 546 4.41 6.96 -31.35
CA VAL A 546 4.30 5.76 -30.54
C VAL A 546 3.05 4.98 -30.90
N GLY A 547 3.20 3.69 -31.09
CA GLY A 547 2.12 2.74 -31.36
C GLY A 547 2.09 2.19 -32.75
N GLU A 548 2.38 2.98 -33.78
CA GLU A 548 2.27 2.51 -35.19
C GLU A 548 3.40 1.55 -35.60
N ASP A 549 4.61 1.72 -35.02
CA ASP A 549 5.82 0.96 -35.39
C ASP A 549 6.69 0.54 -34.22
N PHE A 550 6.10 0.19 -33.05
CA PHE A 550 6.92 -0.25 -31.92
C PHE A 550 7.87 -1.37 -32.33
N ARG A 551 9.16 -1.06 -32.30
CA ARG A 551 10.25 -2.00 -32.51
C ARG A 551 10.91 -2.33 -31.18
N VAL A 552 11.35 -3.57 -31.06
CA VAL A 552 12.12 -4.00 -29.91
C VAL A 552 13.58 -3.60 -30.12
N ASP A 553 13.83 -2.29 -30.01
CA ASP A 553 15.14 -1.67 -30.09
C ASP A 553 15.33 -0.80 -28.86
N ASP A 554 16.49 -0.91 -28.21
CA ASP A 554 16.86 -0.19 -26.98
C ASP A 554 16.83 1.34 -27.13
N GLY A 555 16.97 1.84 -28.34
CA GLY A 555 16.91 3.27 -28.68
C GLY A 555 15.60 3.74 -29.33
N PHE A 556 14.65 2.84 -29.58
CA PHE A 556 13.49 3.11 -30.45
C PHE A 556 12.69 4.37 -30.11
N ASN A 557 12.40 4.59 -28.81
CA ASN A 557 11.61 5.73 -28.36
C ASN A 557 12.48 6.86 -27.77
N ILE A 558 13.78 6.82 -27.96
CA ILE A 558 14.70 7.80 -27.37
C ILE A 558 15.15 8.81 -28.42
N LEU A 559 14.75 10.05 -28.21
CA LEU A 559 15.19 11.18 -29.02
C LEU A 559 16.48 11.76 -28.48
N LYS A 560 17.43 12.04 -29.36
CA LYS A 560 18.63 12.81 -29.06
C LYS A 560 18.42 14.26 -29.45
N LEU A 561 18.09 15.09 -28.47
CA LEU A 561 17.73 16.50 -28.64
C LEU A 561 18.91 17.43 -28.30
N LYS A 562 18.85 18.65 -28.78
CA LYS A 562 19.79 19.73 -28.42
C LYS A 562 19.23 20.53 -27.24
N VAL A 563 20.09 21.13 -26.43
CA VAL A 563 19.69 21.97 -25.29
C VAL A 563 18.73 23.11 -25.70
N LYS A 564 18.83 23.65 -26.93
CA LYS A 564 17.88 24.64 -27.44
C LYS A 564 16.46 24.10 -27.62
N ASP A 565 16.28 22.79 -27.78
CA ASP A 565 14.95 22.19 -27.84
C ASP A 565 14.31 22.21 -26.45
N ALA A 566 15.10 22.02 -25.39
CA ALA A 566 14.65 22.20 -24.01
C ALA A 566 14.34 23.67 -23.66
N GLU A 567 14.98 24.63 -24.33
CA GLU A 567 14.62 26.06 -24.22
C GLU A 567 13.23 26.30 -24.86
N ALA A 568 12.98 25.73 -26.03
CA ALA A 568 11.67 25.79 -26.70
C ALA A 568 10.57 25.13 -25.83
N ASP A 569 10.88 24.06 -25.14
CA ASP A 569 10.01 23.38 -24.16
C ASP A 569 9.83 24.18 -22.86
N ASN A 570 10.54 25.31 -22.69
CA ASN A 570 10.56 26.13 -21.46
C ASN A 570 10.97 25.35 -20.20
N SER A 571 11.86 24.36 -20.35
CA SER A 571 12.33 23.51 -19.24
C SER A 571 13.65 23.98 -18.62
N LEU A 572 14.40 24.89 -19.29
CA LEU A 572 15.70 25.33 -18.84
C LEU A 572 15.70 26.37 -17.71
N HIS A 573 14.62 27.12 -17.52
CA HIS A 573 14.60 28.28 -16.61
C HIS A 573 14.91 27.94 -15.13
N PHE A 574 14.83 26.67 -14.75
CA PHE A 574 15.19 26.21 -13.40
C PHE A 574 16.65 25.75 -13.25
N ILE A 575 17.35 25.44 -14.37
CA ILE A 575 18.59 24.68 -14.33
C ILE A 575 19.71 25.31 -15.16
N ALA A 576 19.44 26.37 -15.94
CA ALA A 576 20.42 26.98 -16.81
C ALA A 576 20.51 28.51 -16.60
N SER A 577 21.69 29.07 -16.88
CA SER A 577 21.92 30.50 -16.97
C SER A 577 22.25 30.87 -18.41
N THR A 578 21.82 32.06 -18.82
CA THR A 578 22.14 32.58 -20.16
C THR A 578 23.51 33.27 -20.13
N TYR A 579 24.39 32.84 -21.00
CA TYR A 579 25.67 33.55 -21.24
C TYR A 579 25.50 34.62 -22.31
N LEU A 580 25.81 35.85 -21.99
CA LEU A 580 25.81 36.97 -22.92
C LEU A 580 27.25 37.37 -23.20
N PRO A 581 27.76 37.19 -24.44
CA PRO A 581 29.19 37.42 -24.74
C PRO A 581 29.69 38.87 -24.51
N ASN A 582 28.75 39.82 -24.41
CA ASN A 582 29.06 41.25 -24.25
C ASN A 582 28.93 41.77 -22.80
N ASP A 583 28.47 40.91 -21.86
CA ASP A 583 28.41 41.21 -20.43
C ASP A 583 29.60 40.57 -19.71
N GLN A 584 30.74 41.25 -19.77
CA GLN A 584 31.90 40.91 -18.95
C GLN A 584 31.87 41.64 -17.63
#